data_a68140806f35db8c519a3ddcee0feb08
#
_entry.id   a68140806f35db8c519a3ddcee0feb08
#
_cell.length_a   1.000
_cell.length_b   1.000
_cell.length_c   1.000
_cell.angle_alpha   90.00
_cell.angle_beta   90.00
_cell.angle_gamma   90.00
#
_symmetry.space_group_name_H-M   'P 1'
#
loop_
_entity.id
_entity.type
_entity.pdbx_description
1 polymer ?
#
loop_
_entity_poly.entity_id
_entity_poly.type
_entity_poly.pdbx_seq_one_letter_code
_entity_poly.pdbx_strand_id
1 'polypeptide(L)'
;MTPNPKSSNPKSPKQDPTPYSLPPTPCFLDHRTIGRQYLGLALIAVTLGTLLSLLMRIHLVWPDLFRNPPIRPEDYLAIVTLHGTIMLFFVLTTAPQSGFGNLILPAQIGTRHMAFPRLNAAGFWLTALALLVLVASPFVPGGTAISGWTAYPPLSAVASAGPGQALGMDLWLVSIALFAIASTMSSINTLVTIVRLRCEGMTWDRLPLTVWGWFTAALLSIIAFSVLLAALLLLFCDRHAGTSFFLPTGNLVNGVLHSGGGPGNGSPLLWLHLFWFFGHPEVYIAILPGMGLTSMVLANFSHRRVFGYRLMIATTLMIGFLGILLWGHHMFVAGLNPFASTAFSVTTIAIALPASAKILSWTATTWRSRPRYTTAMLFSLGFVSLFITGGLTGPVLAQPILDEYLHNTMFVVAHFHLIMAMAGVFGLFAAAYYWFPLLTAAPGRPGRLLSERLGRWHFWLTLLGAYATFLPMHFTGLAGEPRHYAQLMGIPNAAGRMLAATVPLNRHITYAAIFLASAQLLFLVNLARSLRRGAIAPPNPWQATTLEWHPALHPEAAASASDETIAVYRQPCEYQSSPSGEVSFLPQWSEDAATNIKPE
;
A
#
# COMPACT_ATOMS: atom_id res chain seq x y z
N MET A 1 75.83 1.78 42.79
CA MET A 1 75.52 2.08 41.38
C MET A 1 74.62 0.96 40.87
N THR A 2 73.31 1.20 40.87
CA THR A 2 72.30 0.28 40.33
C THR A 2 71.64 0.97 39.12
N PRO A 3 71.46 0.31 38.00
CA PRO A 3 70.89 0.91 36.81
C PRO A 3 69.35 0.89 36.86
N ASN A 4 68.80 2.03 36.43
CA ASN A 4 67.42 2.36 36.30
C ASN A 4 66.70 1.51 35.21
N PRO A 5 65.49 0.95 35.43
CA PRO A 5 64.76 0.23 34.38
C PRO A 5 64.04 1.20 33.44
N LYS A 6 64.29 1.00 32.15
CA LYS A 6 63.63 1.72 31.05
C LYS A 6 62.11 1.47 31.07
N SER A 7 61.30 2.53 31.13
CA SER A 7 59.86 2.53 30.91
C SER A 7 59.56 2.12 29.47
N SER A 8 58.93 1.00 29.29
CA SER A 8 58.31 0.59 27.99
C SER A 8 56.97 1.28 27.85
N ASN A 9 56.88 2.21 26.94
CA ASN A 9 55.64 2.84 26.50
C ASN A 9 54.76 1.75 25.83
N PRO A 10 53.50 1.55 26.23
CA PRO A 10 52.60 0.65 25.51
C PRO A 10 52.27 1.27 24.15
N LYS A 11 52.52 0.48 23.08
CA LYS A 11 52.13 0.81 21.71
C LYS A 11 50.61 1.00 21.68
N SER A 12 50.17 2.19 21.26
CA SER A 12 48.77 2.47 20.93
C SER A 12 48.26 1.40 19.97
N PRO A 13 47.02 0.89 20.15
CA PRO A 13 46.41 -0.05 19.18
C PRO A 13 46.34 0.64 17.83
N LYS A 14 46.77 -0.09 16.79
CA LYS A 14 46.58 0.34 15.39
C LYS A 14 45.10 0.56 15.19
N GLN A 15 44.71 1.79 14.90
CA GLN A 15 43.39 2.10 14.39
C GLN A 15 43.21 1.31 13.07
N ASP A 16 42.22 0.43 13.04
CA ASP A 16 41.75 -0.19 11.82
C ASP A 16 41.35 0.91 10.83
N PRO A 17 41.59 0.73 9.52
CA PRO A 17 41.27 1.75 8.54
C PRO A 17 39.79 2.09 8.63
N THR A 18 39.49 3.39 8.82
CA THR A 18 38.15 3.97 8.77
C THR A 18 37.33 3.38 7.62
N PRO A 19 36.07 3.02 7.86
CA PRO A 19 35.20 2.52 6.80
C PRO A 19 35.17 3.53 5.66
N TYR A 20 35.37 3.05 4.44
CA TYR A 20 35.41 3.80 3.19
C TYR A 20 34.37 4.91 3.18
N SER A 21 34.82 6.16 3.13
CA SER A 21 33.97 7.27 2.72
C SER A 21 33.57 7.04 1.27
N LEU A 22 32.37 6.46 1.07
CA LEU A 22 31.83 6.29 -0.27
C LEU A 22 31.74 7.69 -0.93
N PRO A 23 32.10 7.82 -2.21
CA PRO A 23 31.94 9.08 -2.92
C PRO A 23 30.47 9.54 -2.83
N PRO A 24 30.20 10.85 -2.84
CA PRO A 24 28.83 11.36 -2.74
C PRO A 24 27.94 10.67 -3.77
N THR A 25 26.86 10.06 -3.29
CA THR A 25 25.91 9.31 -4.11
C THR A 25 25.36 10.25 -5.20
N PRO A 26 25.48 9.92 -6.50
CA PRO A 26 24.90 10.75 -7.54
C PRO A 26 23.42 11.02 -7.28
N CYS A 27 22.93 12.23 -7.56
CA CYS A 27 21.56 12.65 -7.26
C CYS A 27 20.48 11.67 -7.76
N PHE A 28 20.70 11.02 -8.90
CA PHE A 28 19.76 10.03 -9.46
C PHE A 28 19.76 8.67 -8.72
N LEU A 29 20.71 8.42 -7.83
CA LEU A 29 20.78 7.23 -6.97
C LEU A 29 20.38 7.55 -5.52
N ASP A 30 20.12 8.81 -5.20
CA ASP A 30 19.67 9.22 -3.88
C ASP A 30 18.26 8.67 -3.57
N HIS A 31 18.13 7.99 -2.45
CA HIS A 31 16.88 7.35 -2.04
C HIS A 31 15.71 8.34 -1.88
N ARG A 32 15.97 9.58 -1.46
CA ARG A 32 14.94 10.63 -1.31
C ARG A 32 14.44 11.10 -2.67
N THR A 33 15.34 11.25 -3.63
CA THR A 33 14.98 11.56 -5.02
C THR A 33 14.14 10.45 -5.63
N ILE A 34 14.53 9.19 -5.45
CA ILE A 34 13.77 8.02 -5.90
C ILE A 34 12.40 7.95 -5.20
N GLY A 35 12.35 8.20 -3.88
CA GLY A 35 11.09 8.26 -3.13
C GLY A 35 10.12 9.32 -3.68
N ARG A 36 10.62 10.53 -3.99
CA ARG A 36 9.83 11.61 -4.64
C ARG A 36 9.33 11.20 -6.01
N GLN A 37 10.14 10.50 -6.81
CA GLN A 37 9.76 10.00 -8.12
C GLN A 37 8.63 8.96 -8.01
N TYR A 38 8.71 8.00 -7.06
CA TYR A 38 7.64 7.05 -6.78
C TYR A 38 6.34 7.73 -6.33
N LEU A 39 6.42 8.74 -5.45
CA LEU A 39 5.25 9.49 -5.02
C LEU A 39 4.64 10.31 -6.17
N GLY A 40 5.46 10.88 -7.03
CA GLY A 40 5.02 11.56 -8.26
C GLY A 40 4.30 10.61 -9.22
N LEU A 41 4.87 9.42 -9.46
CA LEU A 41 4.27 8.37 -10.28
C LEU A 41 2.92 7.93 -9.71
N ALA A 42 2.84 7.70 -8.39
CA ALA A 42 1.61 7.32 -7.72
C ALA A 42 0.55 8.43 -7.77
N LEU A 43 0.93 9.70 -7.74
CA LEU A 43 0.01 10.83 -7.91
C LEU A 43 -0.59 10.88 -9.32
N ILE A 44 0.20 10.60 -10.35
CA ILE A 44 -0.30 10.46 -11.73
C ILE A 44 -1.24 9.25 -11.82
N ALA A 45 -0.84 8.11 -11.28
CA ALA A 45 -1.62 6.87 -11.29
C ALA A 45 -2.96 7.02 -10.57
N VAL A 46 -2.99 7.62 -9.36
CA VAL A 46 -4.25 7.83 -8.61
C VAL A 46 -5.19 8.80 -9.32
N THR A 47 -4.65 9.83 -9.97
CA THR A 47 -5.47 10.76 -10.76
C THR A 47 -6.13 10.02 -11.92
N LEU A 48 -5.37 9.24 -12.69
CA LEU A 48 -5.89 8.43 -13.80
C LEU A 48 -6.92 7.40 -13.31
N GLY A 49 -6.59 6.64 -12.26
CA GLY A 49 -7.50 5.63 -11.69
C GLY A 49 -8.79 6.24 -11.15
N THR A 50 -8.75 7.44 -10.56
CA THR A 50 -9.94 8.16 -10.09
C THR A 50 -10.82 8.58 -11.27
N LEU A 51 -10.25 9.11 -12.35
CA LEU A 51 -11.01 9.48 -13.55
C LEU A 51 -11.71 8.26 -14.17
N LEU A 52 -11.01 7.11 -14.25
CA LEU A 52 -11.61 5.86 -14.73
C LEU A 52 -12.77 5.40 -13.83
N SER A 53 -12.64 5.52 -12.51
CA SER A 53 -13.73 5.15 -11.58
C SER A 53 -14.95 6.06 -11.72
N LEU A 54 -14.74 7.35 -11.90
CA LEU A 54 -15.84 8.30 -12.16
C LEU A 54 -16.54 7.98 -13.48
N LEU A 55 -15.79 7.68 -14.52
CA LEU A 55 -16.34 7.27 -15.81
C LEU A 55 -17.24 6.03 -15.69
N MET A 56 -16.77 4.99 -14.97
CA MET A 56 -17.58 3.79 -14.66
C MET A 56 -18.88 4.16 -13.93
N ARG A 57 -18.78 4.97 -12.86
CA ARG A 57 -19.95 5.34 -12.04
C ARG A 57 -20.97 6.17 -12.81
N ILE A 58 -20.51 7.15 -13.60
CA ILE A 58 -21.38 8.00 -14.42
C ILE A 58 -22.07 7.16 -15.49
N HIS A 59 -21.35 6.25 -16.16
CA HIS A 59 -21.91 5.36 -17.18
C HIS A 59 -23.02 4.46 -16.62
N LEU A 60 -22.83 3.87 -15.45
CA LEU A 60 -23.82 2.98 -14.84
C LEU A 60 -25.17 3.67 -14.55
N VAL A 61 -25.14 4.96 -14.24
CA VAL A 61 -26.33 5.71 -13.80
C VAL A 61 -26.93 6.55 -14.92
N TRP A 62 -26.08 7.09 -15.78
CA TRP A 62 -26.48 7.94 -16.91
C TRP A 62 -25.80 7.46 -18.21
N PRO A 63 -26.14 6.27 -18.72
CA PRO A 63 -25.51 5.73 -19.93
C PRO A 63 -25.74 6.62 -21.15
N ASP A 64 -26.83 7.37 -21.17
CA ASP A 64 -27.21 8.29 -22.24
C ASP A 64 -26.26 9.48 -22.41
N LEU A 65 -25.45 9.81 -21.41
CA LEU A 65 -24.42 10.83 -21.56
C LEU A 65 -23.32 10.43 -22.55
N PHE A 66 -23.15 9.13 -22.78
CA PHE A 66 -22.14 8.56 -23.66
C PHE A 66 -22.79 7.92 -24.90
N ARG A 67 -23.52 8.72 -25.71
CA ARG A 67 -24.17 8.22 -26.93
C ARG A 67 -23.32 8.27 -28.18
N ASN A 68 -22.35 9.18 -28.24
CA ASN A 68 -21.48 9.38 -29.41
C ASN A 68 -20.00 9.62 -29.01
N PRO A 69 -19.12 8.63 -29.05
CA PRO A 69 -19.42 7.20 -29.22
C PRO A 69 -20.01 6.57 -27.93
N PRO A 70 -20.83 5.51 -28.04
CA PRO A 70 -21.35 4.81 -26.87
C PRO A 70 -20.23 4.02 -26.18
N ILE A 71 -20.26 3.96 -24.84
CA ILE A 71 -19.43 3.04 -24.07
C ILE A 71 -20.09 1.65 -24.16
N ARG A 72 -19.47 0.73 -24.88
CA ARG A 72 -19.91 -0.65 -24.98
C ARG A 72 -19.60 -1.42 -23.68
N PRO A 73 -20.26 -2.58 -23.43
CA PRO A 73 -19.94 -3.42 -22.28
C PRO A 73 -18.46 -3.80 -22.20
N GLU A 74 -17.81 -4.08 -23.32
CA GLU A 74 -16.39 -4.41 -23.39
C GLU A 74 -15.51 -3.23 -23.00
N ASP A 75 -15.85 -2.01 -23.44
CA ASP A 75 -15.12 -0.79 -23.10
C ASP A 75 -15.23 -0.52 -21.59
N TYR A 76 -16.41 -0.77 -20.99
CA TYR A 76 -16.62 -0.69 -19.55
C TYR A 76 -15.73 -1.69 -18.80
N LEU A 77 -15.67 -2.96 -19.22
CA LEU A 77 -14.82 -3.98 -18.61
C LEU A 77 -13.33 -3.67 -18.76
N ALA A 78 -12.92 -3.06 -19.89
CA ALA A 78 -11.56 -2.56 -20.08
C ALA A 78 -11.22 -1.45 -19.08
N ILE A 79 -12.15 -0.51 -18.83
CA ILE A 79 -12.01 0.55 -17.82
C ILE A 79 -11.88 -0.06 -16.41
N VAL A 80 -12.70 -1.09 -16.08
CA VAL A 80 -12.60 -1.82 -14.80
C VAL A 80 -11.23 -2.47 -14.65
N THR A 81 -10.70 -3.09 -15.70
CA THR A 81 -9.37 -3.73 -15.72
C THR A 81 -8.27 -2.70 -15.42
N LEU A 82 -8.30 -1.56 -16.12
CA LEU A 82 -7.31 -0.49 -15.92
C LEU A 82 -7.42 0.12 -14.52
N HIS A 83 -8.63 0.46 -14.08
CA HIS A 83 -8.86 1.05 -12.75
C HIS A 83 -8.29 0.15 -11.65
N GLY A 84 -8.70 -1.14 -11.64
CA GLY A 84 -8.26 -2.08 -10.60
C GLY A 84 -6.75 -2.28 -10.62
N THR A 85 -6.16 -2.47 -11.80
CA THR A 85 -4.72 -2.67 -11.95
C THR A 85 -3.91 -1.44 -11.52
N ILE A 86 -4.30 -0.24 -11.98
CA ILE A 86 -3.60 1.01 -11.64
C ILE A 86 -3.69 1.29 -10.14
N MET A 87 -4.89 1.21 -9.55
CA MET A 87 -5.10 1.57 -8.15
C MET A 87 -4.41 0.61 -7.19
N LEU A 88 -4.40 -0.68 -7.48
CA LEU A 88 -3.76 -1.67 -6.61
C LEU A 88 -2.23 -1.58 -6.71
N PHE A 89 -1.67 -1.79 -7.90
CA PHE A 89 -0.23 -1.91 -8.08
C PHE A 89 0.49 -0.56 -8.02
N PHE A 90 0.03 0.44 -8.77
CA PHE A 90 0.76 1.69 -8.95
C PHE A 90 0.40 2.79 -7.93
N VAL A 91 -0.64 2.58 -7.11
CA VAL A 91 -1.00 3.51 -6.04
C VAL A 91 -0.81 2.86 -4.68
N LEU A 92 -1.65 1.87 -4.32
CA LEU A 92 -1.70 1.33 -2.96
C LEU A 92 -0.46 0.53 -2.56
N THR A 93 0.19 -0.13 -3.51
CA THR A 93 1.47 -0.83 -3.27
C THR A 93 2.65 0.13 -3.39
N THR A 94 2.69 0.93 -4.45
CA THR A 94 3.85 1.76 -4.78
C THR A 94 4.06 2.93 -3.81
N ALA A 95 3.02 3.69 -3.46
CA ALA A 95 3.17 4.91 -2.67
C ALA A 95 3.64 4.65 -1.23
N PRO A 96 3.04 3.72 -0.46
CA PRO A 96 3.46 3.48 0.91
C PRO A 96 4.77 2.68 0.98
N GLN A 97 4.94 1.66 0.12
CA GLN A 97 6.09 0.74 0.16
C GLN A 97 7.34 1.41 -0.43
N SER A 98 7.27 1.88 -1.67
CA SER A 98 8.43 2.40 -2.39
C SER A 98 8.57 3.92 -2.25
N GLY A 99 7.47 4.68 -2.23
CA GLY A 99 7.48 6.12 -2.07
C GLY A 99 7.95 6.56 -0.69
N PHE A 100 7.13 6.33 0.32
CA PHE A 100 7.48 6.69 1.71
C PHE A 100 8.60 5.82 2.28
N GLY A 101 8.69 4.53 1.89
CA GLY A 101 9.79 3.67 2.29
C GLY A 101 11.15 4.26 1.90
N ASN A 102 11.34 4.67 0.65
CA ASN A 102 12.57 5.31 0.21
C ASN A 102 12.80 6.67 0.89
N LEU A 103 11.75 7.46 1.09
CA LEU A 103 11.89 8.79 1.67
C LEU A 103 12.38 8.76 3.12
N ILE A 104 11.88 7.81 3.92
CA ILE A 104 11.95 7.88 5.39
C ILE A 104 12.76 6.72 6.01
N LEU A 105 12.64 5.50 5.47
CA LEU A 105 13.22 4.30 6.08
C LEU A 105 14.72 4.42 6.42
N PRO A 106 15.60 4.87 5.50
CA PRO A 106 17.01 4.96 5.83
C PRO A 106 17.25 5.86 7.04
N ALA A 107 16.64 7.04 7.06
CA ALA A 107 16.77 7.97 8.17
C ALA A 107 16.20 7.40 9.49
N GLN A 108 15.10 6.64 9.45
CA GLN A 108 14.51 6.03 10.66
C GLN A 108 15.38 4.95 11.29
N ILE A 109 16.29 4.35 10.54
CA ILE A 109 17.24 3.35 11.07
C ILE A 109 18.66 3.91 11.24
N GLY A 110 18.84 5.22 11.01
CA GLY A 110 20.10 5.94 11.23
C GLY A 110 21.11 5.81 10.09
N THR A 111 20.69 5.43 8.88
CA THR A 111 21.55 5.39 7.71
C THR A 111 21.20 6.48 6.68
N ARG A 112 22.17 6.82 5.84
CA ARG A 112 22.04 7.87 4.82
C ARG A 112 21.67 7.34 3.43
N HIS A 113 21.65 6.03 3.24
CA HIS A 113 21.38 5.41 1.93
C HIS A 113 20.73 4.03 2.07
N MET A 114 20.12 3.57 0.99
CA MET A 114 19.67 2.18 0.86
C MET A 114 20.87 1.27 0.57
N ALA A 115 20.73 -0.04 0.91
CA ALA A 115 21.81 -1.02 0.73
C ALA A 115 22.29 -1.13 -0.73
N PHE A 116 21.37 -1.05 -1.68
CA PHE A 116 21.65 -1.19 -3.11
C PHE A 116 21.10 -0.01 -3.91
N PRO A 117 21.78 1.16 -3.97
CA PRO A 117 21.24 2.35 -4.62
C PRO A 117 20.96 2.18 -6.14
N ARG A 118 21.79 1.42 -6.87
CA ARG A 118 21.57 1.13 -8.29
C ARG A 118 20.34 0.24 -8.51
N LEU A 119 20.14 -0.78 -7.66
CA LEU A 119 18.97 -1.66 -7.69
C LEU A 119 17.70 -0.85 -7.40
N ASN A 120 17.78 0.10 -6.47
CA ASN A 120 16.70 1.01 -6.11
C ASN A 120 16.25 1.88 -7.29
N ALA A 121 17.20 2.50 -7.99
CA ALA A 121 16.92 3.30 -9.18
C ALA A 121 16.35 2.45 -10.33
N ALA A 122 16.90 1.25 -10.56
CA ALA A 122 16.38 0.32 -11.56
C ALA A 122 14.94 -0.11 -11.24
N GLY A 123 14.60 -0.37 -9.97
CA GLY A 123 13.24 -0.67 -9.52
C GLY A 123 12.24 0.43 -9.88
N PHE A 124 12.61 1.70 -9.66
CA PHE A 124 11.78 2.83 -10.06
C PHE A 124 11.51 2.86 -11.56
N TRP A 125 12.56 2.75 -12.39
CA TRP A 125 12.41 2.84 -13.85
C TRP A 125 11.62 1.66 -14.42
N LEU A 126 11.77 0.46 -13.86
CA LEU A 126 10.93 -0.69 -14.23
C LEU A 126 9.46 -0.48 -13.84
N THR A 127 9.20 0.09 -12.67
CA THR A 127 7.82 0.43 -12.25
C THR A 127 7.21 1.50 -13.17
N ALA A 128 7.97 2.52 -13.55
CA ALA A 128 7.51 3.56 -14.46
C ALA A 128 7.23 2.99 -15.87
N LEU A 129 8.11 2.11 -16.36
CA LEU A 129 7.91 1.40 -17.63
C LEU A 129 6.68 0.50 -17.57
N ALA A 130 6.47 -0.22 -16.48
CA ALA A 130 5.29 -1.07 -16.27
C ALA A 130 3.98 -0.26 -16.39
N LEU A 131 3.90 0.90 -15.73
CA LEU A 131 2.75 1.79 -15.85
C LEU A 131 2.56 2.29 -17.29
N LEU A 132 3.64 2.69 -17.95
CA LEU A 132 3.59 3.16 -19.34
C LEU A 132 3.06 2.08 -20.29
N VAL A 133 3.53 0.84 -20.16
CA VAL A 133 3.06 -0.32 -20.94
C VAL A 133 1.57 -0.57 -20.70
N LEU A 134 1.11 -0.49 -19.44
CA LEU A 134 -0.31 -0.66 -19.11
C LEU A 134 -1.18 0.43 -19.74
N VAL A 135 -0.76 1.69 -19.61
CA VAL A 135 -1.52 2.85 -20.13
C VAL A 135 -1.47 2.92 -21.66
N ALA A 136 -0.53 2.24 -22.31
CA ALA A 136 -0.49 2.11 -23.76
C ALA A 136 -1.56 1.12 -24.30
N SER A 137 -2.11 0.23 -23.47
CA SER A 137 -3.03 -0.83 -23.89
C SER A 137 -4.33 -0.35 -24.57
N PRO A 138 -4.94 0.79 -24.24
CA PRO A 138 -6.12 1.30 -24.95
C PRO A 138 -5.85 1.70 -26.40
N PHE A 139 -4.58 1.94 -26.77
CA PHE A 139 -4.19 2.46 -28.09
C PHE A 139 -3.74 1.39 -29.06
N VAL A 140 -3.78 0.11 -28.67
CA VAL A 140 -3.43 -1.00 -29.56
C VAL A 140 -4.69 -1.59 -30.22
N PRO A 141 -4.55 -2.33 -31.34
CA PRO A 141 -5.67 -3.02 -31.97
C PRO A 141 -6.40 -3.95 -30.99
N GLY A 142 -7.72 -3.80 -30.89
CA GLY A 142 -8.56 -4.52 -29.94
C GLY A 142 -8.69 -3.86 -28.56
N GLY A 143 -7.85 -2.88 -28.22
CA GLY A 143 -7.92 -2.14 -26.96
C GLY A 143 -7.36 -2.92 -25.75
N THR A 144 -7.70 -2.45 -24.55
CA THR A 144 -7.29 -3.04 -23.27
C THR A 144 -8.01 -4.35 -22.99
N ALA A 145 -7.37 -5.27 -22.27
CA ALA A 145 -7.96 -6.52 -21.77
C ALA A 145 -9.24 -6.29 -20.96
N ILE A 146 -10.23 -7.16 -21.15
CA ILE A 146 -11.53 -7.11 -20.45
C ILE A 146 -11.63 -8.10 -19.29
N SER A 147 -10.54 -8.81 -18.97
CA SER A 147 -10.49 -9.90 -17.98
C SER A 147 -10.41 -9.43 -16.52
N GLY A 148 -10.44 -8.12 -16.27
CA GLY A 148 -10.22 -7.55 -14.94
C GLY A 148 -8.75 -7.67 -14.52
N TRP A 149 -8.41 -7.10 -13.36
CA TRP A 149 -7.05 -7.15 -12.79
C TRP A 149 -6.65 -8.57 -12.33
N THR A 150 -7.62 -9.48 -12.19
CA THR A 150 -7.40 -10.88 -11.79
C THR A 150 -7.08 -11.81 -12.96
N ALA A 151 -7.36 -11.38 -14.18
CA ALA A 151 -7.01 -12.04 -15.44
C ALA A 151 -7.33 -13.55 -15.49
N TYR A 152 -8.55 -13.94 -15.13
CA TYR A 152 -8.93 -15.35 -15.05
C TYR A 152 -8.97 -16.06 -16.42
N PRO A 153 -8.28 -17.20 -16.57
CA PRO A 153 -8.54 -18.13 -17.66
C PRO A 153 -9.97 -18.71 -17.55
N PRO A 154 -10.59 -19.09 -18.67
CA PRO A 154 -10.02 -19.16 -20.03
C PRO A 154 -9.95 -17.82 -20.76
N LEU A 155 -10.68 -16.78 -20.28
CA LEU A 155 -10.79 -15.49 -20.96
C LEU A 155 -9.42 -14.86 -21.24
N SER A 156 -8.50 -14.88 -20.26
CA SER A 156 -7.16 -14.29 -20.39
C SER A 156 -6.19 -15.15 -21.22
N ALA A 157 -6.42 -16.46 -21.29
CA ALA A 157 -5.52 -17.39 -21.96
C ALA A 157 -5.75 -17.49 -23.47
N VAL A 158 -6.94 -17.12 -23.96
CA VAL A 158 -7.33 -17.25 -25.38
C VAL A 158 -7.41 -15.88 -26.04
N ALA A 159 -6.54 -15.62 -27.01
CA ALA A 159 -6.46 -14.31 -27.68
C ALA A 159 -7.76 -13.93 -28.43
N SER A 160 -8.52 -14.91 -28.93
CA SER A 160 -9.81 -14.72 -29.62
C SER A 160 -11.02 -14.66 -28.68
N ALA A 161 -10.83 -14.76 -27.36
CA ALA A 161 -11.91 -14.83 -26.38
C ALA A 161 -12.76 -13.55 -26.29
N GLY A 162 -12.24 -12.43 -26.76
CA GLY A 162 -12.96 -11.17 -26.80
C GLY A 162 -12.08 -9.98 -27.16
N PRO A 163 -12.68 -8.79 -27.25
CA PRO A 163 -11.92 -7.56 -27.49
C PRO A 163 -10.83 -7.36 -26.41
N GLY A 164 -9.66 -6.89 -26.81
CA GLY A 164 -8.52 -6.63 -25.91
C GLY A 164 -7.81 -7.89 -25.40
N GLN A 165 -8.30 -9.12 -25.68
CA GLN A 165 -7.67 -10.34 -25.19
C GLN A 165 -6.46 -10.80 -26.04
N ALA A 166 -6.20 -10.16 -27.19
CA ALA A 166 -4.97 -10.34 -27.95
C ALA A 166 -3.83 -9.47 -27.36
N LEU A 167 -3.34 -8.48 -28.09
CA LEU A 167 -2.21 -7.62 -27.70
C LEU A 167 -2.47 -6.85 -26.39
N GLY A 168 -3.71 -6.42 -26.13
CA GLY A 168 -4.06 -5.72 -24.88
C GLY A 168 -3.79 -6.56 -23.64
N MET A 169 -4.11 -7.87 -23.69
CA MET A 169 -3.81 -8.81 -22.61
C MET A 169 -2.31 -9.07 -22.47
N ASP A 170 -1.58 -9.14 -23.58
CA ASP A 170 -0.11 -9.30 -23.57
C ASP A 170 0.57 -8.08 -22.94
N LEU A 171 0.09 -6.87 -23.23
CA LEU A 171 0.61 -5.64 -22.58
C LEU A 171 0.30 -5.64 -21.07
N TRP A 172 -0.87 -6.12 -20.66
CA TRP A 172 -1.18 -6.28 -19.24
C TRP A 172 -0.23 -7.28 -18.58
N LEU A 173 0.03 -8.45 -19.19
CA LEU A 173 0.97 -9.46 -18.70
C LEU A 173 2.38 -8.89 -18.55
N VAL A 174 2.88 -8.20 -19.57
CA VAL A 174 4.22 -7.58 -19.54
C VAL A 174 4.29 -6.51 -18.46
N SER A 175 3.28 -5.67 -18.35
CA SER A 175 3.21 -4.62 -17.31
C SER A 175 3.31 -5.23 -15.92
N ILE A 176 2.50 -6.23 -15.60
CA ILE A 176 2.48 -6.85 -14.26
C ILE A 176 3.75 -7.66 -13.99
N ALA A 177 4.33 -8.30 -15.01
CA ALA A 177 5.61 -8.98 -14.86
C ALA A 177 6.76 -8.00 -14.54
N LEU A 178 6.83 -6.86 -15.24
CA LEU A 178 7.81 -5.80 -14.94
C LEU A 178 7.61 -5.24 -13.53
N PHE A 179 6.34 -5.02 -13.12
CA PHE A 179 6.01 -4.57 -11.77
C PHE A 179 6.43 -5.59 -10.70
N ALA A 180 6.16 -6.88 -10.91
CA ALA A 180 6.53 -7.95 -9.99
C ALA A 180 8.05 -8.04 -9.79
N ILE A 181 8.82 -7.92 -10.88
CA ILE A 181 10.29 -7.86 -10.84
C ILE A 181 10.75 -6.63 -10.04
N ALA A 182 10.22 -5.44 -10.36
CA ALA A 182 10.58 -4.19 -9.69
C ALA A 182 10.27 -4.23 -8.18
N SER A 183 9.10 -4.77 -7.80
CA SER A 183 8.68 -4.91 -6.41
C SER A 183 9.54 -5.90 -5.64
N THR A 184 9.94 -7.01 -6.26
CA THR A 184 10.88 -7.98 -5.65
C THR A 184 12.26 -7.34 -5.43
N MET A 185 12.78 -6.59 -6.42
CA MET A 185 14.05 -5.85 -6.29
C MET A 185 13.99 -4.83 -5.15
N SER A 186 12.91 -4.04 -5.07
CA SER A 186 12.69 -3.06 -4.00
C SER A 186 12.60 -3.73 -2.63
N SER A 187 11.94 -4.86 -2.54
CA SER A 187 11.75 -5.61 -1.29
C SER A 187 13.07 -6.21 -0.77
N ILE A 188 13.90 -6.78 -1.65
CA ILE A 188 15.25 -7.25 -1.31
C ILE A 188 16.08 -6.08 -0.76
N ASN A 189 16.05 -4.93 -1.45
CA ASN A 189 16.79 -3.75 -1.02
C ASN A 189 16.31 -3.26 0.36
N THR A 190 15.00 -3.19 0.58
CA THR A 190 14.39 -2.82 1.86
C THR A 190 14.82 -3.75 2.99
N LEU A 191 14.75 -5.07 2.79
CA LEU A 191 15.14 -6.04 3.82
C LEU A 191 16.61 -5.95 4.17
N VAL A 192 17.50 -5.90 3.16
CA VAL A 192 18.93 -5.79 3.41
C VAL A 192 19.28 -4.47 4.11
N THR A 193 18.61 -3.38 3.73
CA THR A 193 18.78 -2.08 4.40
C THR A 193 18.41 -2.18 5.89
N ILE A 194 17.23 -2.72 6.21
CA ILE A 194 16.78 -2.86 7.60
C ILE A 194 17.69 -3.80 8.41
N VAL A 195 18.15 -4.91 7.83
CA VAL A 195 18.91 -5.92 8.56
C VAL A 195 20.37 -5.49 8.77
N ARG A 196 20.99 -4.83 7.77
CA ARG A 196 22.43 -4.59 7.73
C ARG A 196 22.87 -3.16 8.04
N LEU A 197 22.02 -2.16 7.84
CA LEU A 197 22.41 -0.75 7.90
C LEU A 197 21.86 0.02 9.10
N ARG A 198 21.38 -0.67 10.13
CA ARG A 198 20.95 -0.04 11.38
C ARG A 198 22.14 0.60 12.09
N CYS A 199 21.96 1.82 12.58
CA CYS A 199 22.97 2.50 13.39
C CYS A 199 23.17 1.83 14.74
N GLU A 200 24.20 2.23 15.46
CA GLU A 200 24.51 1.74 16.79
C GLU A 200 23.32 1.91 17.75
N GLY A 201 23.06 0.91 18.58
CA GLY A 201 21.94 0.93 19.53
C GLY A 201 20.55 0.74 18.93
N MET A 202 20.38 0.73 17.59
CA MET A 202 19.10 0.45 16.92
C MET A 202 18.79 -1.04 16.93
N THR A 203 18.37 -1.55 18.08
CA THR A 203 17.93 -2.93 18.27
C THR A 203 16.53 -3.16 17.66
N TRP A 204 16.11 -4.41 17.51
CA TRP A 204 14.80 -4.73 16.93
C TRP A 204 13.62 -4.13 17.69
N ASP A 205 13.68 -4.04 19.01
CA ASP A 205 12.65 -3.44 19.87
C ASP A 205 12.66 -1.90 19.86
N ARG A 206 13.72 -1.27 19.33
CA ARG A 206 13.83 0.17 19.13
C ARG A 206 13.47 0.65 17.73
N LEU A 207 13.21 -0.30 16.79
CA LEU A 207 12.76 0.04 15.44
C LEU A 207 11.37 0.67 15.47
N PRO A 208 11.12 1.79 14.76
CA PRO A 208 9.78 2.35 14.58
C PRO A 208 8.78 1.36 13.97
N LEU A 209 7.49 1.48 14.30
CA LEU A 209 6.45 0.60 13.75
C LEU A 209 6.29 0.73 12.22
N THR A 210 6.66 1.86 11.65
CA THR A 210 6.79 2.04 10.19
C THR A 210 7.77 1.04 9.59
N VAL A 211 8.95 0.88 10.22
CA VAL A 211 9.99 -0.05 9.77
C VAL A 211 9.50 -1.50 9.85
N TRP A 212 8.76 -1.86 10.89
CA TRP A 212 8.13 -3.18 11.01
C TRP A 212 7.07 -3.42 9.93
N GLY A 213 6.30 -2.38 9.56
CA GLY A 213 5.37 -2.44 8.43
C GLY A 213 6.09 -2.75 7.13
N TRP A 214 7.17 -2.02 6.81
CA TRP A 214 7.98 -2.25 5.61
C TRP A 214 8.72 -3.58 5.63
N PHE A 215 9.25 -3.99 6.78
CA PHE A 215 9.92 -5.28 6.92
C PHE A 215 8.98 -6.44 6.58
N THR A 216 7.80 -6.45 7.19
CA THR A 216 6.80 -7.50 6.97
C THR A 216 6.27 -7.48 5.54
N ALA A 217 5.95 -6.29 4.99
CA ALA A 217 5.50 -6.15 3.61
C ALA A 217 6.58 -6.61 2.62
N ALA A 218 7.85 -6.32 2.86
CA ALA A 218 8.93 -6.75 1.98
C ALA A 218 9.14 -8.28 2.00
N LEU A 219 8.99 -8.94 3.17
CA LEU A 219 9.00 -10.41 3.24
C LEU A 219 7.86 -11.01 2.43
N LEU A 220 6.64 -10.49 2.60
CA LEU A 220 5.48 -10.92 1.82
C LEU A 220 5.69 -10.71 0.33
N SER A 221 6.22 -9.56 -0.07
CA SER A 221 6.44 -9.20 -1.48
C SER A 221 7.38 -10.18 -2.18
N ILE A 222 8.48 -10.58 -1.56
CA ILE A 222 9.41 -11.53 -2.17
C ILE A 222 8.71 -12.87 -2.46
N ILE A 223 7.90 -13.36 -1.53
CA ILE A 223 7.19 -14.63 -1.69
C ILE A 223 6.08 -14.48 -2.73
N ALA A 224 5.22 -13.48 -2.56
CA ALA A 224 4.00 -13.31 -3.33
C ALA A 224 4.29 -12.96 -4.80
N PHE A 225 5.17 -11.97 -5.07
CA PHE A 225 5.49 -11.57 -6.44
C PHE A 225 6.27 -12.63 -7.21
N SER A 226 7.06 -13.48 -6.53
CA SER A 226 7.72 -14.61 -7.20
C SER A 226 6.69 -15.62 -7.74
N VAL A 227 5.65 -15.93 -6.97
CA VAL A 227 4.58 -16.82 -7.41
C VAL A 227 3.73 -16.17 -8.51
N LEU A 228 3.42 -14.87 -8.38
CA LEU A 228 2.73 -14.14 -9.45
C LEU A 228 3.54 -14.18 -10.74
N LEU A 229 4.84 -13.91 -10.70
CA LEU A 229 5.69 -13.93 -11.89
C LEU A 229 5.70 -15.30 -12.56
N ALA A 230 5.74 -16.39 -11.77
CA ALA A 230 5.62 -17.74 -12.29
C ALA A 230 4.26 -17.96 -12.97
N ALA A 231 3.15 -17.52 -12.35
CA ALA A 231 1.81 -17.63 -12.93
C ALA A 231 1.68 -16.87 -14.27
N LEU A 232 2.24 -15.65 -14.32
CA LEU A 232 2.25 -14.82 -15.54
C LEU A 232 3.06 -15.49 -16.66
N LEU A 233 4.20 -16.11 -16.33
CA LEU A 233 5.02 -16.83 -17.29
C LEU A 233 4.27 -18.06 -17.85
N LEU A 234 3.62 -18.85 -17.00
CA LEU A 234 2.81 -19.98 -17.41
C LEU A 234 1.65 -19.53 -18.33
N LEU A 235 0.98 -18.42 -18.00
CA LEU A 235 -0.08 -17.86 -18.85
C LEU A 235 0.47 -17.35 -20.18
N PHE A 236 1.65 -16.74 -20.18
CA PHE A 236 2.34 -16.34 -21.41
C PHE A 236 2.66 -17.56 -22.30
N CYS A 237 3.10 -18.67 -21.71
CA CYS A 237 3.34 -19.92 -22.44
C CYS A 237 2.05 -20.50 -23.03
N ASP A 238 0.93 -20.49 -22.29
CA ASP A 238 -0.37 -20.92 -22.81
C ASP A 238 -0.82 -20.08 -24.04
N ARG A 239 -0.51 -18.78 -24.02
CA ARG A 239 -0.88 -17.85 -25.10
C ARG A 239 0.02 -17.94 -26.33
N HIS A 240 1.31 -18.22 -26.17
CA HIS A 240 2.31 -18.08 -27.24
C HIS A 240 3.12 -19.33 -27.55
N ALA A 241 3.21 -20.30 -26.60
CA ALA A 241 4.01 -21.51 -26.76
C ALA A 241 3.17 -22.79 -26.93
N GLY A 242 1.84 -22.68 -27.03
CA GLY A 242 0.95 -23.82 -27.24
C GLY A 242 0.85 -24.77 -26.05
N THR A 243 1.20 -24.32 -24.85
CA THR A 243 0.99 -25.08 -23.61
C THR A 243 -0.47 -24.99 -23.15
N SER A 244 -0.85 -25.79 -22.15
CA SER A 244 -2.21 -25.81 -21.60
C SER A 244 -2.21 -25.94 -20.07
N PHE A 245 -1.46 -25.08 -19.39
CA PHE A 245 -1.43 -25.07 -17.91
C PHE A 245 -2.78 -24.69 -17.31
N PHE A 246 -3.49 -23.75 -17.94
CA PHE A 246 -4.73 -23.19 -17.45
C PHE A 246 -5.95 -23.50 -18.32
N LEU A 247 -5.75 -24.12 -19.48
CA LEU A 247 -6.82 -24.48 -20.43
C LEU A 247 -7.09 -25.97 -20.37
N PRO A 248 -8.32 -26.40 -19.96
CA PRO A 248 -8.71 -27.78 -20.08
C PRO A 248 -8.97 -28.15 -21.56
N THR A 249 -8.75 -29.42 -21.91
CA THR A 249 -9.06 -29.93 -23.22
C THR A 249 -10.57 -29.81 -23.50
N GLY A 250 -10.94 -29.33 -24.69
CA GLY A 250 -12.36 -29.20 -25.07
C GLY A 250 -13.06 -27.95 -24.51
N ASN A 251 -12.33 -26.93 -24.12
CA ASN A 251 -12.92 -25.70 -23.63
C ASN A 251 -13.59 -24.90 -24.73
N LEU A 252 -14.83 -24.47 -24.51
CA LEU A 252 -15.62 -23.69 -25.47
C LEU A 252 -15.50 -22.20 -25.12
N VAL A 253 -14.85 -21.41 -25.97
CA VAL A 253 -14.70 -19.95 -25.78
C VAL A 253 -15.35 -19.25 -26.97
N ASN A 254 -16.34 -18.41 -26.72
CA ASN A 254 -17.11 -17.70 -27.76
C ASN A 254 -17.65 -18.61 -28.87
N GLY A 255 -18.12 -19.79 -28.50
CA GLY A 255 -18.67 -20.78 -29.47
C GLY A 255 -17.59 -21.54 -30.26
N VAL A 256 -16.31 -21.29 -30.03
CA VAL A 256 -15.20 -22.01 -30.66
C VAL A 256 -14.64 -23.03 -29.68
N LEU A 257 -14.59 -24.28 -30.07
CA LEU A 257 -13.97 -25.36 -29.30
C LEU A 257 -12.44 -25.24 -29.41
N HIS A 258 -11.80 -24.85 -28.34
CA HIS A 258 -10.36 -24.86 -28.22
C HIS A 258 -9.91 -26.23 -27.73
N SER A 259 -9.44 -27.09 -28.64
CA SER A 259 -8.68 -28.27 -28.24
C SER A 259 -7.33 -27.81 -27.71
N GLY A 260 -7.11 -27.93 -26.42
CA GLY A 260 -5.79 -27.64 -25.83
C GLY A 260 -4.73 -28.38 -26.63
N GLY A 261 -3.79 -27.62 -27.20
CA GLY A 261 -2.78 -28.16 -28.12
C GLY A 261 -1.67 -28.98 -27.47
N GLY A 262 -1.75 -29.29 -26.19
CA GLY A 262 -0.71 -29.97 -25.41
C GLY A 262 -1.18 -31.29 -24.79
N PRO A 263 -0.25 -32.17 -24.40
CA PRO A 263 -0.55 -33.48 -23.82
C PRO A 263 -1.03 -33.44 -22.37
N GLY A 264 -1.68 -32.38 -21.91
CA GLY A 264 -2.13 -32.23 -20.51
C GLY A 264 -3.50 -31.62 -20.37
N ASN A 265 -4.23 -31.99 -19.32
CA ASN A 265 -5.46 -31.32 -18.89
C ASN A 265 -5.13 -30.19 -17.96
N GLY A 266 -4.95 -28.98 -18.48
CA GLY A 266 -4.81 -27.78 -17.68
C GLY A 266 -6.07 -27.44 -16.88
N SER A 267 -5.95 -26.55 -15.90
CA SER A 267 -7.09 -26.16 -15.08
C SER A 267 -7.07 -24.67 -14.77
N PRO A 268 -8.15 -23.93 -15.00
CA PRO A 268 -8.30 -22.56 -14.51
C PRO A 268 -8.12 -22.45 -13.00
N LEU A 269 -8.41 -23.51 -12.24
CA LEU A 269 -8.22 -23.56 -10.79
C LEU A 269 -6.75 -23.39 -10.39
N LEU A 270 -5.81 -23.89 -11.21
CA LEU A 270 -4.38 -23.66 -10.98
C LEU A 270 -4.03 -22.17 -11.02
N TRP A 271 -4.59 -21.42 -11.99
CA TRP A 271 -4.43 -19.98 -12.03
C TRP A 271 -4.96 -19.32 -10.75
N LEU A 272 -6.17 -19.69 -10.33
CA LEU A 272 -6.78 -19.11 -9.13
C LEU A 272 -5.92 -19.33 -7.90
N HIS A 273 -5.36 -20.53 -7.70
CA HIS A 273 -4.45 -20.80 -6.58
C HIS A 273 -3.17 -19.97 -6.65
N LEU A 274 -2.49 -19.94 -7.79
CA LEU A 274 -1.24 -19.18 -7.96
C LEU A 274 -1.50 -17.69 -7.83
N PHE A 275 -2.57 -17.19 -8.48
CA PHE A 275 -2.91 -15.78 -8.45
C PHE A 275 -3.30 -15.32 -7.04
N TRP A 276 -4.16 -16.06 -6.34
CA TRP A 276 -4.62 -15.66 -5.01
C TRP A 276 -3.59 -15.91 -3.90
N PHE A 277 -2.69 -16.87 -4.10
CA PHE A 277 -1.50 -16.99 -3.23
C PHE A 277 -0.64 -15.71 -3.27
N PHE A 278 -0.66 -14.99 -4.37
CA PHE A 278 -0.16 -13.62 -4.46
C PHE A 278 -1.20 -12.61 -3.98
N GLY A 279 -2.43 -12.66 -4.50
CA GLY A 279 -3.41 -11.59 -4.43
C GLY A 279 -3.89 -11.28 -3.01
N HIS A 280 -3.92 -12.27 -2.11
CA HIS A 280 -4.26 -12.00 -0.72
C HIS A 280 -3.08 -11.38 0.06
N PRO A 281 -1.84 -11.90 0.04
CA PRO A 281 -0.68 -11.17 0.59
C PRO A 281 -0.53 -9.76 0.05
N GLU A 282 -0.90 -9.49 -1.20
CA GLU A 282 -0.83 -8.16 -1.81
C GLU A 282 -1.64 -7.12 -1.05
N VAL A 283 -2.83 -7.45 -0.55
CA VAL A 283 -3.62 -6.50 0.25
C VAL A 283 -2.92 -6.13 1.55
N TYR A 284 -2.14 -7.05 2.12
CA TYR A 284 -1.32 -6.77 3.31
C TYR A 284 -0.03 -6.03 2.97
N ILE A 285 0.58 -6.31 1.83
CA ILE A 285 1.72 -5.52 1.31
C ILE A 285 1.32 -4.05 1.17
N ALA A 286 0.11 -3.79 0.68
CA ALA A 286 -0.44 -2.44 0.52
C ALA A 286 -0.76 -1.75 1.86
N ILE A 287 -1.37 -2.45 2.85
CA ILE A 287 -1.90 -1.82 4.05
C ILE A 287 -0.92 -1.78 5.24
N LEU A 288 -0.01 -2.77 5.38
CA LEU A 288 0.90 -2.85 6.53
C LEU A 288 1.82 -1.62 6.69
N PRO A 289 2.42 -1.06 5.62
CA PRO A 289 3.15 0.20 5.73
C PRO A 289 2.26 1.34 6.20
N GLY A 290 1.01 1.44 5.69
CA GLY A 290 0.01 2.41 6.14
C GLY A 290 -0.34 2.28 7.62
N MET A 291 -0.45 1.06 8.15
CA MET A 291 -0.63 0.80 9.59
C MET A 291 0.57 1.29 10.41
N GLY A 292 1.79 1.09 9.90
CA GLY A 292 3.01 1.60 10.52
C GLY A 292 3.04 3.12 10.57
N LEU A 293 2.81 3.77 9.41
CA LEU A 293 2.76 5.23 9.26
C LEU A 293 1.71 5.83 10.22
N THR A 294 0.49 5.30 10.22
CA THR A 294 -0.60 5.70 11.12
C THR A 294 -0.23 5.56 12.59
N SER A 295 0.40 4.45 12.98
CA SER A 295 0.79 4.19 14.37
C SER A 295 1.76 5.24 14.90
N MET A 296 2.75 5.64 14.09
CA MET A 296 3.74 6.65 14.46
C MET A 296 3.11 8.04 14.58
N VAL A 297 2.25 8.42 13.64
CA VAL A 297 1.55 9.72 13.67
C VAL A 297 0.61 9.81 14.88
N LEU A 298 -0.16 8.75 15.17
CA LEU A 298 -1.04 8.69 16.34
C LEU A 298 -0.26 8.86 17.65
N ALA A 299 0.83 8.12 17.81
CA ALA A 299 1.67 8.19 19.01
C ALA A 299 2.28 9.58 19.18
N ASN A 300 2.82 10.16 18.10
CA ASN A 300 3.46 11.47 18.15
C ASN A 300 2.49 12.57 18.59
N PHE A 301 1.32 12.66 17.95
CA PHE A 301 0.35 13.70 18.31
C PHE A 301 -0.48 13.42 19.57
N SER A 302 -0.44 12.19 20.09
CA SER A 302 -0.94 11.86 21.42
C SER A 302 0.07 12.13 22.52
N HIS A 303 1.32 12.43 22.16
CA HIS A 303 2.48 12.57 23.06
C HIS A 303 2.59 11.37 24.02
N ARG A 304 2.43 10.17 23.46
CA ARG A 304 2.48 8.92 24.20
C ARG A 304 3.15 7.84 23.37
N ARG A 305 3.84 6.96 24.05
CA ARG A 305 4.29 5.72 23.45
C ARG A 305 3.08 4.88 23.02
N VAL A 306 3.19 4.18 21.90
CA VAL A 306 2.15 3.26 21.45
C VAL A 306 1.88 2.22 22.52
N PHE A 307 0.63 2.12 22.93
CA PHE A 307 0.21 1.11 23.90
C PHE A 307 0.47 -0.31 23.37
N GLY A 308 1.10 -1.16 24.17
CA GLY A 308 1.43 -2.51 23.77
C GLY A 308 2.41 -2.57 22.60
N TYR A 309 3.51 -1.80 22.63
CA TYR A 309 4.46 -1.71 21.50
C TYR A 309 4.91 -3.07 20.96
N ARG A 310 5.29 -4.02 21.86
CA ARG A 310 5.65 -5.39 21.48
C ARG A 310 4.47 -6.16 20.87
N LEU A 311 3.26 -5.94 21.39
CA LEU A 311 2.04 -6.52 20.83
C LEU A 311 1.79 -5.99 19.41
N MET A 312 2.05 -4.70 19.15
CA MET A 312 1.93 -4.13 17.82
C MET A 312 2.93 -4.73 16.82
N ILE A 313 4.15 -5.03 17.26
CA ILE A 313 5.13 -5.77 16.44
C ILE A 313 4.62 -7.18 16.15
N ALA A 314 4.26 -7.93 17.21
CA ALA A 314 3.80 -9.31 17.08
C ALA A 314 2.56 -9.42 16.16
N THR A 315 1.59 -8.51 16.30
CA THR A 315 0.40 -8.50 15.46
C THR A 315 0.71 -8.12 14.01
N THR A 316 1.71 -7.27 13.75
CA THR A 316 2.17 -6.96 12.39
C THR A 316 2.74 -8.21 11.71
N LEU A 317 3.62 -8.93 12.39
CA LEU A 317 4.21 -10.19 11.90
C LEU A 317 3.15 -11.28 11.75
N MET A 318 2.21 -11.39 12.70
CA MET A 318 1.13 -12.38 12.65
C MET A 318 0.17 -12.13 11.49
N ILE A 319 -0.18 -10.86 11.19
CA ILE A 319 -0.97 -10.51 10.00
C ILE A 319 -0.22 -10.93 8.73
N GLY A 320 1.08 -10.67 8.65
CA GLY A 320 1.89 -11.12 7.52
C GLY A 320 1.89 -12.63 7.36
N PHE A 321 2.13 -13.37 8.44
CA PHE A 321 2.14 -14.83 8.44
C PHE A 321 0.79 -15.43 8.04
N LEU A 322 -0.29 -15.01 8.69
CA LEU A 322 -1.64 -15.47 8.36
C LEU A 322 -2.01 -15.10 6.93
N GLY A 323 -1.59 -13.92 6.45
CA GLY A 323 -1.84 -13.47 5.09
C GLY A 323 -1.37 -14.43 4.00
N ILE A 324 -0.31 -15.22 4.25
CA ILE A 324 0.14 -16.26 3.33
C ILE A 324 -0.77 -17.51 3.38
N LEU A 325 -1.44 -17.77 4.49
CA LEU A 325 -2.16 -19.04 4.74
C LEU A 325 -3.64 -19.01 4.35
N LEU A 326 -4.22 -17.85 4.07
CA LEU A 326 -5.67 -17.71 3.96
C LEU A 326 -6.19 -17.35 2.56
N TRP A 327 -5.35 -17.42 1.50
CA TRP A 327 -5.71 -16.99 0.15
C TRP A 327 -6.96 -17.66 -0.45
N GLY A 328 -7.30 -18.88 -0.02
CA GLY A 328 -8.38 -19.67 -0.60
C GLY A 328 -9.79 -19.13 -0.31
N HIS A 329 -9.97 -18.15 0.58
CA HIS A 329 -11.28 -17.51 0.76
C HIS A 329 -11.71 -16.71 -0.48
N HIS A 330 -10.79 -16.33 -1.37
CA HIS A 330 -11.12 -15.76 -2.68
C HIS A 330 -11.68 -16.81 -3.66
N MET A 331 -11.77 -18.07 -3.25
CA MET A 331 -12.07 -19.21 -4.12
C MET A 331 -13.25 -20.05 -3.60
N PHE A 332 -14.03 -19.59 -2.62
CA PHE A 332 -15.13 -20.35 -2.03
C PHE A 332 -16.14 -20.82 -3.08
N VAL A 333 -16.40 -20.02 -4.13
CA VAL A 333 -17.28 -20.37 -5.24
C VAL A 333 -16.57 -20.99 -6.44
N ALA A 334 -15.28 -21.33 -6.32
CA ALA A 334 -14.47 -21.90 -7.39
C ALA A 334 -14.43 -23.44 -7.39
N GLY A 335 -15.29 -24.10 -6.63
CA GLY A 335 -15.34 -25.57 -6.54
C GLY A 335 -14.35 -26.17 -5.52
N LEU A 336 -13.97 -25.42 -4.49
CA LEU A 336 -13.21 -25.98 -3.38
C LEU A 336 -14.04 -27.06 -2.65
N ASN A 337 -13.38 -28.14 -2.22
CA ASN A 337 -14.05 -29.13 -1.38
C ASN A 337 -14.39 -28.53 0.01
N PRO A 338 -15.40 -29.07 0.72
CA PRO A 338 -15.86 -28.52 2.02
C PRO A 338 -14.78 -28.45 3.08
N PHE A 339 -13.83 -29.40 3.11
CA PHE A 339 -12.72 -29.39 4.06
C PHE A 339 -11.78 -28.20 3.81
N ALA A 340 -11.37 -27.99 2.56
CA ALA A 340 -10.52 -26.86 2.19
C ALA A 340 -11.23 -25.52 2.46
N SER A 341 -12.53 -25.40 2.10
CA SER A 341 -13.33 -24.21 2.38
C SER A 341 -13.39 -23.90 3.87
N THR A 342 -13.62 -24.92 4.72
CA THR A 342 -13.62 -24.76 6.18
C THR A 342 -12.25 -24.34 6.72
N ALA A 343 -11.16 -24.96 6.25
CA ALA A 343 -9.80 -24.62 6.67
C ALA A 343 -9.46 -23.16 6.32
N PHE A 344 -9.78 -22.69 5.11
CA PHE A 344 -9.59 -21.31 4.72
C PHE A 344 -10.51 -20.34 5.46
N SER A 345 -11.73 -20.73 5.78
CA SER A 345 -12.64 -19.94 6.64
C SER A 345 -12.04 -19.70 8.03
N VAL A 346 -11.59 -20.77 8.71
CA VAL A 346 -10.97 -20.69 10.04
C VAL A 346 -9.71 -19.80 10.04
N THR A 347 -8.81 -19.99 9.07
CA THR A 347 -7.60 -19.17 8.98
C THR A 347 -7.92 -17.71 8.66
N THR A 348 -8.97 -17.46 7.88
CA THR A 348 -9.44 -16.10 7.54
C THR A 348 -10.02 -15.39 8.77
N ILE A 349 -10.85 -16.09 9.56
CA ILE A 349 -11.40 -15.52 10.81
C ILE A 349 -10.29 -15.24 11.82
N ALA A 350 -9.27 -16.10 11.88
CA ALA A 350 -8.16 -15.94 12.81
C ALA A 350 -7.43 -14.60 12.66
N ILE A 351 -7.41 -13.98 11.45
CA ILE A 351 -6.77 -12.69 11.24
C ILE A 351 -7.47 -11.53 11.94
N ALA A 352 -8.75 -11.71 12.32
CA ALA A 352 -9.48 -10.72 13.09
C ALA A 352 -8.84 -10.50 14.48
N LEU A 353 -8.17 -11.50 15.06
CA LEU A 353 -7.52 -11.39 16.36
C LEU A 353 -6.37 -10.35 16.36
N PRO A 354 -5.32 -10.47 15.52
CA PRO A 354 -4.26 -9.47 15.47
C PRO A 354 -4.77 -8.12 14.96
N ALA A 355 -5.76 -8.06 14.07
CA ALA A 355 -6.37 -6.81 13.62
C ALA A 355 -7.09 -6.09 14.76
N SER A 356 -7.89 -6.78 15.56
CA SER A 356 -8.57 -6.24 16.73
C SER A 356 -7.58 -5.77 17.81
N ALA A 357 -6.50 -6.51 18.03
CA ALA A 357 -5.46 -6.09 18.98
C ALA A 357 -4.78 -4.77 18.54
N LYS A 358 -4.58 -4.54 17.22
CA LYS A 358 -4.09 -3.25 16.71
C LYS A 358 -5.09 -2.12 16.97
N ILE A 359 -6.37 -2.35 16.71
CA ILE A 359 -7.43 -1.36 16.95
C ILE A 359 -7.46 -0.97 18.43
N LEU A 360 -7.41 -1.96 19.33
CA LEU A 360 -7.37 -1.72 20.77
C LEU A 360 -6.11 -0.93 21.17
N SER A 361 -4.95 -1.25 20.60
CA SER A 361 -3.69 -0.53 20.87
C SER A 361 -3.76 0.92 20.39
N TRP A 362 -4.29 1.22 19.20
CA TRP A 362 -4.48 2.60 18.71
C TRP A 362 -5.47 3.37 19.58
N THR A 363 -6.58 2.74 19.95
CA THR A 363 -7.59 3.34 20.84
C THR A 363 -6.99 3.63 22.22
N ALA A 364 -6.27 2.66 22.82
CA ALA A 364 -5.62 2.84 24.11
C ALA A 364 -4.53 3.93 24.09
N THR A 365 -3.78 4.06 22.98
CA THR A 365 -2.77 5.10 22.79
C THR A 365 -3.41 6.49 22.85
N THR A 366 -4.58 6.66 22.23
CA THR A 366 -5.30 7.94 22.19
C THR A 366 -6.18 8.17 23.43
N TRP A 367 -6.54 7.10 24.15
CA TRP A 367 -7.43 7.16 25.32
C TRP A 367 -6.85 8.01 26.44
N ARG A 368 -7.63 8.99 26.92
CA ARG A 368 -7.20 9.95 27.96
C ARG A 368 -5.89 10.70 27.65
N SER A 369 -5.45 10.73 26.38
CA SER A 369 -4.39 11.63 25.93
C SER A 369 -4.97 13.04 25.73
N ARG A 370 -4.08 14.02 25.49
CA ARG A 370 -4.47 15.36 25.01
C ARG A 370 -3.98 15.54 23.57
N PRO A 371 -4.63 14.90 22.59
CA PRO A 371 -4.11 14.82 21.25
C PRO A 371 -4.11 16.18 20.56
N ARG A 372 -3.05 16.46 19.82
CA ARG A 372 -3.01 17.60 18.89
C ARG A 372 -3.71 17.20 17.60
N TYR A 373 -4.91 17.72 17.38
CA TYR A 373 -5.70 17.44 16.16
C TYR A 373 -5.17 18.19 14.93
N THR A 374 -3.95 17.85 14.51
CA THR A 374 -3.40 18.27 13.20
C THR A 374 -4.09 17.51 12.08
N THR A 375 -3.93 17.98 10.84
CA THR A 375 -4.46 17.26 9.67
C THR A 375 -3.93 15.83 9.58
N ALA A 376 -2.65 15.60 9.86
CA ALA A 376 -2.07 14.26 9.89
C ALA A 376 -2.71 13.36 10.95
N MET A 377 -2.98 13.90 12.15
CA MET A 377 -3.68 13.17 13.22
C MET A 377 -5.12 12.82 12.82
N LEU A 378 -5.84 13.75 12.21
CA LEU A 378 -7.20 13.51 11.73
C LEU A 378 -7.24 12.39 10.70
N PHE A 379 -6.36 12.40 9.70
CA PHE A 379 -6.27 11.32 8.72
C PHE A 379 -5.89 9.98 9.36
N SER A 380 -5.04 9.97 10.38
CA SER A 380 -4.72 8.75 11.13
C SER A 380 -5.92 8.19 11.90
N LEU A 381 -6.73 9.05 12.51
CA LEU A 381 -8.01 8.64 13.13
C LEU A 381 -9.02 8.16 12.10
N GLY A 382 -9.08 8.82 10.95
CA GLY A 382 -9.89 8.39 9.81
C GLY A 382 -9.48 7.02 9.27
N PHE A 383 -8.16 6.73 9.20
CA PHE A 383 -7.65 5.39 8.89
C PHE A 383 -8.23 4.36 9.84
N VAL A 384 -8.13 4.58 11.15
CA VAL A 384 -8.65 3.64 12.17
C VAL A 384 -10.16 3.45 12.02
N SER A 385 -10.91 4.53 11.81
CA SER A 385 -12.37 4.49 11.59
C SER A 385 -12.76 3.62 10.39
N LEU A 386 -12.14 3.86 9.24
CA LEU A 386 -12.39 3.11 8.00
C LEU A 386 -11.94 1.66 8.11
N PHE A 387 -10.80 1.41 8.76
CA PHE A 387 -10.29 0.07 9.01
C PHE A 387 -11.24 -0.75 9.91
N ILE A 388 -11.84 -0.13 10.94
CA ILE A 388 -12.86 -0.77 11.78
C ILE A 388 -14.10 -1.09 10.95
N THR A 389 -14.66 -0.09 10.26
CA THR A 389 -15.93 -0.25 9.52
C THR A 389 -15.82 -1.30 8.42
N GLY A 390 -14.76 -1.24 7.61
CA GLY A 390 -14.51 -2.24 6.58
C GLY A 390 -14.16 -3.61 7.18
N GLY A 391 -13.41 -3.64 8.30
CA GLY A 391 -13.01 -4.86 8.99
C GLY A 391 -14.19 -5.66 9.54
N LEU A 392 -15.25 -4.99 10.01
CA LEU A 392 -16.46 -5.66 10.53
C LEU A 392 -17.21 -6.47 9.46
N THR A 393 -17.05 -6.16 8.20
CA THR A 393 -17.66 -6.90 7.09
C THR A 393 -16.83 -8.11 6.64
N GLY A 394 -15.55 -8.20 7.07
CA GLY A 394 -14.66 -9.32 6.78
C GLY A 394 -15.15 -10.68 7.30
N PRO A 395 -15.55 -10.80 8.58
CA PRO A 395 -16.11 -12.04 9.13
C PRO A 395 -17.34 -12.55 8.37
N VAL A 396 -18.12 -11.67 7.74
CA VAL A 396 -19.27 -12.06 6.90
C VAL A 396 -18.77 -12.78 5.65
N LEU A 397 -17.82 -12.20 4.93
CA LEU A 397 -17.22 -12.79 3.72
C LEU A 397 -16.31 -14.01 4.03
N ALA A 398 -15.85 -14.14 5.27
CA ALA A 398 -15.06 -15.30 5.69
C ALA A 398 -15.91 -16.58 5.88
N GLN A 399 -17.24 -16.47 5.89
CA GLN A 399 -18.14 -17.60 6.02
C GLN A 399 -18.52 -18.12 4.62
N PRO A 400 -18.14 -19.36 4.22
CA PRO A 400 -18.42 -19.87 2.88
C PRO A 400 -19.90 -19.80 2.50
N ILE A 401 -20.81 -20.12 3.43
CA ILE A 401 -22.27 -20.08 3.19
C ILE A 401 -22.76 -18.66 2.87
N LEU A 402 -22.23 -17.65 3.55
CA LEU A 402 -22.61 -16.25 3.29
C LEU A 402 -21.90 -15.71 2.03
N ASP A 403 -20.64 -16.09 1.84
CA ASP A 403 -19.88 -15.66 0.66
C ASP A 403 -20.44 -16.24 -0.63
N GLU A 404 -21.08 -17.41 -0.63
CA GLU A 404 -21.76 -17.96 -1.79
C GLU A 404 -22.74 -16.97 -2.42
N TYR A 405 -23.46 -16.19 -1.61
CA TYR A 405 -24.39 -15.16 -2.06
C TYR A 405 -23.74 -13.80 -2.30
N LEU A 406 -22.65 -13.48 -1.60
CA LEU A 406 -22.02 -12.16 -1.63
C LEU A 406 -20.80 -12.11 -2.55
N HIS A 407 -20.22 -13.25 -2.88
CA HIS A 407 -19.08 -13.35 -3.79
C HIS A 407 -19.41 -12.67 -5.13
N ASN A 408 -18.47 -11.93 -5.68
CA ASN A 408 -18.67 -11.18 -6.93
C ASN A 408 -19.80 -10.13 -6.92
N THR A 409 -20.32 -9.73 -5.75
CA THR A 409 -21.26 -8.62 -5.61
C THR A 409 -20.59 -7.33 -5.21
N MET A 410 -21.36 -6.23 -5.23
CA MET A 410 -20.91 -4.92 -4.73
C MET A 410 -20.59 -4.92 -3.23
N PHE A 411 -21.02 -5.92 -2.46
CA PHE A 411 -20.64 -6.08 -1.05
C PHE A 411 -19.13 -6.27 -0.90
N VAL A 412 -18.51 -7.11 -1.74
CA VAL A 412 -17.06 -7.32 -1.76
C VAL A 412 -16.33 -6.03 -2.13
N VAL A 413 -16.87 -5.27 -3.09
CA VAL A 413 -16.31 -3.97 -3.52
C VAL A 413 -16.35 -2.97 -2.36
N ALA A 414 -17.46 -2.89 -1.65
CA ALA A 414 -17.62 -2.03 -0.48
C ALA A 414 -16.62 -2.39 0.64
N HIS A 415 -16.51 -3.68 0.94
CA HIS A 415 -15.59 -4.22 1.95
C HIS A 415 -14.15 -3.77 1.69
N PHE A 416 -13.56 -4.14 0.56
CA PHE A 416 -12.15 -3.85 0.33
C PHE A 416 -11.88 -2.36 0.08
N HIS A 417 -12.86 -1.60 -0.43
CA HIS A 417 -12.70 -0.15 -0.56
C HIS A 417 -12.64 0.55 0.78
N LEU A 418 -13.39 0.13 1.80
CA LEU A 418 -13.28 0.71 3.14
C LEU A 418 -12.00 0.28 3.85
N ILE A 419 -11.74 -1.05 3.94
CA ILE A 419 -10.66 -1.57 4.80
C ILE A 419 -9.27 -1.38 4.21
N MET A 420 -9.11 -1.48 2.89
CA MET A 420 -7.81 -1.43 2.23
C MET A 420 -7.62 -0.14 1.43
N ALA A 421 -8.52 0.15 0.48
CA ALA A 421 -8.31 1.27 -0.44
C ALA A 421 -8.38 2.61 0.31
N MET A 422 -9.51 2.91 0.95
CA MET A 422 -9.68 4.21 1.62
C MET A 422 -8.87 4.30 2.91
N ALA A 423 -8.81 3.25 3.74
CA ALA A 423 -7.92 3.27 4.90
C ALA A 423 -6.46 3.48 4.46
N GLY A 424 -5.98 2.75 3.43
CA GLY A 424 -4.65 2.95 2.87
C GLY A 424 -4.40 4.38 2.39
N VAL A 425 -5.34 4.96 1.64
CA VAL A 425 -5.27 6.36 1.19
C VAL A 425 -5.24 7.34 2.37
N PHE A 426 -6.01 7.10 3.44
CA PHE A 426 -5.97 7.92 4.65
C PHE A 426 -4.61 7.82 5.35
N GLY A 427 -4.01 6.63 5.43
CA GLY A 427 -2.65 6.44 5.92
C GLY A 427 -1.61 7.20 5.06
N LEU A 428 -1.77 7.19 3.75
CA LEU A 428 -0.92 7.95 2.82
C LEU A 428 -1.08 9.47 3.02
N PHE A 429 -2.30 9.98 3.21
CA PHE A 429 -2.50 11.40 3.51
C PHE A 429 -1.96 11.77 4.89
N ALA A 430 -2.14 10.93 5.91
CA ALA A 430 -1.51 11.15 7.21
C ALA A 430 0.02 11.29 7.06
N ALA A 431 0.65 10.39 6.31
CA ALA A 431 2.07 10.44 6.00
C ALA A 431 2.46 11.68 5.18
N ALA A 432 1.68 12.03 4.15
CA ALA A 432 1.94 13.20 3.33
C ALA A 432 1.93 14.50 4.15
N TYR A 433 0.94 14.70 5.04
CA TYR A 433 0.89 15.88 5.90
C TYR A 433 1.98 15.88 6.96
N TYR A 434 2.35 14.71 7.50
CA TYR A 434 3.35 14.59 8.56
C TYR A 434 4.79 14.77 8.04
N TRP A 435 5.16 14.06 6.97
CA TRP A 435 6.53 14.07 6.43
C TRP A 435 6.73 15.07 5.27
N PHE A 436 5.75 15.95 4.98
CA PHE A 436 5.90 16.96 3.95
C PHE A 436 7.14 17.87 4.12
N PRO A 437 7.53 18.27 5.35
CA PRO A 437 8.79 18.98 5.55
C PRO A 437 10.00 18.23 5.00
N LEU A 438 10.12 16.93 5.28
CA LEU A 438 11.23 16.10 4.78
C LEU A 438 11.14 15.87 3.28
N LEU A 439 9.92 15.77 2.74
CA LEU A 439 9.68 15.61 1.31
C LEU A 439 10.16 16.83 0.51
N THR A 440 10.02 18.03 1.07
CA THR A 440 10.31 19.30 0.37
C THR A 440 11.66 19.91 0.72
N ALA A 441 12.31 19.44 1.78
CA ALA A 441 13.65 19.87 2.18
C ALA A 441 14.73 19.33 1.22
N ALA A 442 15.78 20.11 1.03
CA ALA A 442 16.97 19.74 0.28
C ALA A 442 18.20 20.46 0.90
N PRO A 443 19.44 20.08 0.56
CA PRO A 443 20.64 20.77 1.04
C PRO A 443 20.56 22.29 0.83
N GLY A 444 20.67 23.05 1.90
CA GLY A 444 20.55 24.52 1.90
C GLY A 444 19.14 25.07 1.63
N ARG A 445 18.12 24.20 1.56
CA ARG A 445 16.72 24.60 1.33
C ARG A 445 15.81 24.01 2.40
N PRO A 446 15.21 24.84 3.27
CA PRO A 446 14.31 24.36 4.30
C PRO A 446 13.04 23.73 3.74
N GLY A 447 12.53 22.75 4.47
CA GLY A 447 11.26 22.10 4.18
C GLY A 447 10.08 23.07 4.34
N ARG A 448 8.92 22.67 3.84
CA ARG A 448 7.69 23.46 3.90
C ARG A 448 6.57 22.69 4.58
N LEU A 449 5.60 23.43 5.12
CA LEU A 449 4.39 22.88 5.72
C LEU A 449 3.21 22.97 4.73
N LEU A 450 2.36 21.95 4.72
CA LEU A 450 1.04 22.03 4.12
C LEU A 450 0.11 22.88 4.98
N SER A 451 -0.85 23.57 4.36
CA SER A 451 -1.84 24.37 5.09
C SER A 451 -2.78 23.49 5.90
N GLU A 452 -2.78 23.65 7.22
CA GLU A 452 -3.67 22.93 8.14
C GLU A 452 -5.15 23.26 7.88
N ARG A 453 -5.47 24.53 7.51
CA ARG A 453 -6.84 24.92 7.22
C ARG A 453 -7.42 24.18 6.01
N LEU A 454 -6.67 24.13 4.90
CA LEU A 454 -7.08 23.37 3.71
C LEU A 454 -7.07 21.86 4.00
N GLY A 455 -6.10 21.39 4.79
CA GLY A 455 -5.98 20.01 5.19
C GLY A 455 -7.18 19.51 6.00
N ARG A 456 -7.69 20.29 6.96
CA ARG A 456 -8.87 19.91 7.75
C ARG A 456 -10.13 19.82 6.88
N TRP A 457 -10.34 20.75 5.95
CA TRP A 457 -11.44 20.67 4.97
C TRP A 457 -11.28 19.43 4.09
N HIS A 458 -10.09 19.20 3.56
CA HIS A 458 -9.78 18.00 2.78
C HIS A 458 -10.11 16.73 3.57
N PHE A 459 -9.72 16.63 4.83
CA PHE A 459 -10.02 15.47 5.68
C PHE A 459 -11.52 15.22 5.82
N TRP A 460 -12.29 16.24 6.27
CA TRP A 460 -13.70 16.04 6.56
C TRP A 460 -14.52 15.71 5.30
N LEU A 461 -14.25 16.39 4.20
CA LEU A 461 -14.95 16.12 2.94
C LEU A 461 -14.56 14.75 2.37
N THR A 462 -13.31 14.34 2.50
CA THR A 462 -12.84 13.01 2.07
C THR A 462 -13.47 11.91 2.94
N LEU A 463 -13.52 12.07 4.26
CA LEU A 463 -14.11 11.08 5.16
C LEU A 463 -15.61 10.91 4.90
N LEU A 464 -16.34 12.03 4.80
CA LEU A 464 -17.76 12.02 4.49
C LEU A 464 -18.03 11.37 3.13
N GLY A 465 -17.27 11.76 2.11
CA GLY A 465 -17.38 11.21 0.76
C GLY A 465 -17.06 9.70 0.71
N ALA A 466 -16.06 9.24 1.44
CA ALA A 466 -15.71 7.83 1.53
C ALA A 466 -16.86 6.99 2.10
N TYR A 467 -17.41 7.40 3.25
CA TYR A 467 -18.55 6.69 3.84
C TYR A 467 -19.81 6.78 2.96
N ALA A 468 -20.12 7.94 2.43
CA ALA A 468 -21.29 8.13 1.57
C ALA A 468 -21.21 7.33 0.25
N THR A 469 -19.99 7.03 -0.22
CA THR A 469 -19.78 6.22 -1.43
C THR A 469 -19.81 4.72 -1.12
N PHE A 470 -18.95 4.28 -0.19
CA PHE A 470 -18.69 2.85 -0.05
C PHE A 470 -19.58 2.13 0.95
N LEU A 471 -20.11 2.79 1.97
CA LEU A 471 -21.03 2.14 2.91
C LEU A 471 -22.34 1.69 2.23
N PRO A 472 -23.01 2.53 1.38
CA PRO A 472 -24.22 2.12 0.66
C PRO A 472 -23.99 0.97 -0.35
N MET A 473 -22.76 0.78 -0.87
CA MET A 473 -22.46 -0.33 -1.77
C MET A 473 -22.66 -1.71 -1.12
N HIS A 474 -22.58 -1.83 0.21
CA HIS A 474 -22.94 -3.08 0.90
C HIS A 474 -24.42 -3.43 0.67
N PHE A 475 -25.30 -2.44 0.69
CA PHE A 475 -26.73 -2.66 0.49
C PHE A 475 -27.07 -3.02 -0.95
N THR A 476 -26.37 -2.42 -1.95
CA THR A 476 -26.56 -2.86 -3.35
C THR A 476 -26.04 -4.27 -3.56
N GLY A 477 -24.94 -4.63 -2.88
CA GLY A 477 -24.42 -6.00 -2.91
C GLY A 477 -25.35 -7.03 -2.24
N LEU A 478 -25.95 -6.68 -1.08
CA LEU A 478 -26.99 -7.50 -0.44
C LEU A 478 -28.24 -7.65 -1.28
N ALA A 479 -28.55 -6.66 -2.12
CA ALA A 479 -29.63 -6.75 -3.12
C ALA A 479 -29.23 -7.60 -4.36
N GLY A 480 -28.03 -8.20 -4.38
CA GLY A 480 -27.54 -9.07 -5.45
C GLY A 480 -26.89 -8.34 -6.63
N GLU A 481 -26.58 -7.03 -6.51
CA GLU A 481 -25.89 -6.31 -7.58
C GLU A 481 -24.48 -6.88 -7.80
N PRO A 482 -24.17 -7.47 -8.98
CA PRO A 482 -22.85 -8.02 -9.23
C PRO A 482 -21.83 -6.91 -9.46
N ARG A 483 -20.59 -7.16 -9.06
CA ARG A 483 -19.45 -6.33 -9.48
C ARG A 483 -19.14 -6.60 -10.97
N HIS A 484 -18.44 -5.70 -11.63
CA HIS A 484 -18.07 -5.81 -13.05
C HIS A 484 -19.27 -5.87 -14.01
N TYR A 485 -20.34 -5.19 -13.68
CA TYR A 485 -21.58 -5.19 -14.45
C TYR A 485 -21.73 -3.86 -15.20
N ALA A 486 -21.75 -3.91 -16.51
CA ALA A 486 -21.73 -2.72 -17.36
C ALA A 486 -23.09 -2.02 -17.48
N GLN A 487 -24.18 -2.62 -17.00
CA GLN A 487 -25.53 -2.16 -17.26
C GLN A 487 -26.46 -2.45 -16.08
N LEU A 488 -27.16 -1.41 -15.57
CA LEU A 488 -28.13 -1.55 -14.48
C LEU A 488 -29.59 -1.49 -14.96
N MET A 489 -29.83 -1.02 -16.19
CA MET A 489 -31.16 -0.78 -16.76
C MET A 489 -31.30 -1.45 -18.13
N GLY A 490 -32.53 -1.65 -18.59
CA GLY A 490 -32.80 -2.15 -19.93
C GLY A 490 -32.67 -3.67 -20.10
N ILE A 491 -32.50 -4.43 -19.02
CA ILE A 491 -32.40 -5.90 -19.05
C ILE A 491 -33.79 -6.49 -18.86
N PRO A 492 -34.36 -7.24 -19.86
CA PRO A 492 -35.78 -7.61 -19.89
C PRO A 492 -36.13 -8.88 -19.09
N ASN A 493 -35.41 -9.19 -18.02
CA ASN A 493 -35.65 -10.39 -17.20
C ASN A 493 -35.77 -10.08 -15.71
N ALA A 494 -35.92 -11.11 -14.86
CA ALA A 494 -36.01 -10.95 -13.39
C ALA A 494 -34.75 -10.29 -12.79
N ALA A 495 -33.56 -10.64 -13.26
CA ALA A 495 -32.30 -10.03 -12.83
C ALA A 495 -32.28 -8.53 -13.17
N GLY A 496 -32.78 -8.15 -14.36
CA GLY A 496 -32.87 -6.74 -14.74
C GLY A 496 -33.83 -5.94 -13.85
N ARG A 497 -34.94 -6.52 -13.40
CA ARG A 497 -35.84 -5.87 -12.44
C ARG A 497 -35.18 -5.67 -11.08
N MET A 498 -34.42 -6.64 -10.63
CA MET A 498 -33.67 -6.56 -9.37
C MET A 498 -32.59 -5.45 -9.45
N LEU A 499 -31.82 -5.41 -10.54
CA LEU A 499 -30.82 -4.37 -10.79
C LEU A 499 -31.45 -2.97 -10.90
N ALA A 500 -32.59 -2.85 -11.58
CA ALA A 500 -33.32 -1.59 -11.68
C ALA A 500 -33.74 -1.04 -10.31
N ALA A 501 -34.03 -1.90 -9.34
CA ALA A 501 -34.35 -1.50 -7.97
C ALA A 501 -33.15 -0.88 -7.23
N THR A 502 -31.91 -1.16 -7.61
CA THR A 502 -30.71 -0.57 -7.01
C THR A 502 -30.34 0.82 -7.59
N VAL A 503 -30.95 1.22 -8.70
CA VAL A 503 -30.62 2.46 -9.44
C VAL A 503 -30.69 3.72 -8.55
N PRO A 504 -31.72 3.93 -7.70
CA PRO A 504 -31.78 5.12 -6.85
C PRO A 504 -30.56 5.22 -5.90
N LEU A 505 -30.17 4.08 -5.31
CA LEU A 505 -29.01 4.00 -4.43
C LEU A 505 -27.69 4.19 -5.22
N ASN A 506 -27.61 3.66 -6.43
CA ASN A 506 -26.47 3.87 -7.32
C ASN A 506 -26.32 5.33 -7.76
N ARG A 507 -27.43 6.07 -7.91
CA ARG A 507 -27.38 7.53 -8.13
C ARG A 507 -26.77 8.25 -6.94
N HIS A 508 -27.21 7.93 -5.72
CA HIS A 508 -26.60 8.47 -4.50
C HIS A 508 -25.10 8.16 -4.43
N ILE A 509 -24.70 6.92 -4.63
CA ILE A 509 -23.30 6.48 -4.62
C ILE A 509 -22.48 7.25 -5.67
N THR A 510 -23.04 7.51 -6.84
CA THR A 510 -22.35 8.25 -7.92
C THR A 510 -22.15 9.71 -7.56
N TYR A 511 -23.17 10.39 -7.02
CA TYR A 511 -23.01 11.75 -6.51
C TYR A 511 -21.98 11.83 -5.39
N ALA A 512 -22.00 10.87 -4.46
CA ALA A 512 -21.02 10.79 -3.38
C ALA A 512 -19.59 10.53 -3.91
N ALA A 513 -19.42 9.71 -4.95
CA ALA A 513 -18.14 9.48 -5.59
C ALA A 513 -17.59 10.72 -6.30
N ILE A 514 -18.45 11.48 -6.99
CA ILE A 514 -18.09 12.78 -7.59
C ILE A 514 -17.66 13.77 -6.49
N PHE A 515 -18.41 13.83 -5.39
CA PHE A 515 -18.06 14.65 -4.24
C PHE A 515 -16.72 14.25 -3.62
N LEU A 516 -16.48 12.95 -3.42
CA LEU A 516 -15.22 12.40 -2.90
C LEU A 516 -14.03 12.76 -3.80
N ALA A 517 -14.18 12.59 -5.11
CA ALA A 517 -13.15 12.96 -6.08
C ALA A 517 -12.89 14.48 -6.09
N SER A 518 -13.94 15.29 -6.01
CA SER A 518 -13.82 16.75 -5.95
C SER A 518 -13.12 17.22 -4.67
N ALA A 519 -13.30 16.53 -3.55
CA ALA A 519 -12.59 16.83 -2.30
C ALA A 519 -11.07 16.71 -2.46
N GLN A 520 -10.56 15.84 -3.35
CA GLN A 520 -9.13 15.67 -3.60
C GLN A 520 -8.50 16.91 -4.28
N LEU A 521 -9.29 17.74 -4.95
CA LEU A 521 -8.81 19.00 -5.51
C LEU A 521 -8.27 19.93 -4.41
N LEU A 522 -8.82 19.86 -3.19
CA LEU A 522 -8.29 20.62 -2.04
C LEU A 522 -6.87 20.19 -1.70
N PHE A 523 -6.57 18.88 -1.76
CA PHE A 523 -5.21 18.40 -1.57
C PHE A 523 -4.28 18.90 -2.68
N LEU A 524 -4.68 18.79 -3.92
CA LEU A 524 -3.88 19.27 -5.06
C LEU A 524 -3.61 20.78 -4.99
N VAL A 525 -4.63 21.57 -4.64
CA VAL A 525 -4.45 23.01 -4.42
C VAL A 525 -3.54 23.29 -3.23
N ASN A 526 -3.70 22.58 -2.12
CA ASN A 526 -2.84 22.70 -0.95
C ASN A 526 -1.39 22.34 -1.30
N LEU A 527 -1.18 21.25 -2.00
CA LEU A 527 0.13 20.80 -2.48
C LEU A 527 0.80 21.86 -3.38
N ALA A 528 0.11 22.29 -4.43
CA ALA A 528 0.63 23.26 -5.39
C ALA A 528 0.97 24.62 -4.72
N ARG A 529 0.08 25.09 -3.82
CA ARG A 529 0.27 26.33 -3.07
C ARG A 529 1.47 26.20 -2.10
N SER A 530 1.53 25.08 -1.37
CA SER A 530 2.55 24.88 -0.34
C SER A 530 3.94 24.63 -0.91
N LEU A 531 4.05 23.97 -2.07
CA LEU A 531 5.31 23.84 -2.80
C LEU A 531 5.90 25.22 -3.21
N ARG A 532 5.05 26.20 -3.48
CA ARG A 532 5.49 27.54 -3.91
C ARG A 532 5.59 28.53 -2.76
N ARG A 533 4.59 28.56 -1.86
CA ARG A 533 4.39 29.60 -0.84
C ARG A 533 4.06 29.04 0.56
N GLY A 534 4.28 27.74 0.81
CA GLY A 534 4.07 27.13 2.13
C GLY A 534 4.98 27.76 3.19
N ALA A 535 4.51 27.79 4.42
CA ALA A 535 5.32 28.22 5.56
C ALA A 535 6.59 27.35 5.64
N ILE A 536 7.71 27.98 5.97
CA ILE A 536 8.97 27.29 6.22
C ILE A 536 8.78 26.44 7.48
N ALA A 537 9.13 25.17 7.39
CA ALA A 537 9.07 24.26 8.51
C ALA A 537 10.33 24.40 9.38
N PRO A 538 10.21 24.43 10.69
CA PRO A 538 11.38 24.19 11.56
C PRO A 538 11.88 22.75 11.34
N PRO A 539 13.13 22.42 11.74
CA PRO A 539 13.72 21.10 11.50
C PRO A 539 12.88 19.94 12.07
N ASN A 540 12.23 20.13 13.20
CA ASN A 540 11.31 19.16 13.81
C ASN A 540 10.00 19.84 14.25
N PRO A 541 9.05 20.07 13.33
CA PRO A 541 7.84 20.84 13.61
C PRO A 541 6.85 20.12 14.55
N TRP A 542 7.02 18.82 14.70
CA TRP A 542 6.10 17.95 15.44
C TRP A 542 6.60 17.53 16.82
N GLN A 543 7.82 17.90 17.19
CA GLN A 543 8.52 17.37 18.37
C GLN A 543 8.53 15.82 18.33
N ALA A 544 8.86 15.28 17.17
CA ALA A 544 8.97 13.85 16.95
C ALA A 544 10.26 13.30 17.54
N THR A 545 10.19 12.06 18.03
CA THR A 545 11.31 11.44 18.76
C THR A 545 12.18 10.55 17.88
N THR A 546 11.72 10.25 16.66
CA THR A 546 12.33 9.29 15.75
C THR A 546 13.44 9.90 14.89
N LEU A 547 14.40 9.06 14.48
CA LEU A 547 15.68 9.49 13.89
C LEU A 547 15.56 10.25 12.56
N GLU A 548 14.49 10.13 11.80
CA GLU A 548 14.32 10.90 10.57
C GLU A 548 14.27 12.42 10.81
N TRP A 549 14.06 12.83 12.07
CA TRP A 549 14.08 14.22 12.51
C TRP A 549 15.40 14.61 13.19
N HIS A 550 16.39 13.72 13.23
CA HIS A 550 17.73 14.02 13.76
C HIS A 550 18.44 15.05 12.86
N PRO A 551 19.09 16.10 13.43
CA PRO A 551 19.72 17.14 12.64
C PRO A 551 20.71 16.64 11.59
N ALA A 552 21.55 15.65 11.91
CA ALA A 552 22.54 15.08 11.00
C ALA A 552 21.94 14.24 9.86
N LEU A 553 20.71 13.74 10.01
CA LEU A 553 19.96 12.98 8.99
C LEU A 553 18.95 13.85 8.24
N HIS A 554 18.74 15.09 8.70
CA HIS A 554 17.79 15.99 8.06
C HIS A 554 18.24 16.33 6.62
N PRO A 555 17.33 16.40 5.64
CA PRO A 555 17.71 16.71 4.26
C PRO A 555 18.41 18.05 4.05
N GLU A 556 18.26 18.99 4.99
CA GLU A 556 18.92 20.30 4.99
C GLU A 556 20.40 20.23 5.41
N ALA A 557 20.81 19.16 6.11
CA ALA A 557 22.17 19.01 6.59
C ALA A 557 23.14 18.97 5.40
N ALA A 558 24.20 19.76 5.49
CA ALA A 558 25.25 19.73 4.48
C ALA A 558 25.96 18.35 4.48
N ALA A 559 26.49 17.96 3.34
CA ALA A 559 27.25 16.71 3.21
C ALA A 559 28.47 16.65 4.16
N SER A 560 28.92 17.78 4.67
CA SER A 560 30.01 17.91 5.64
C SER A 560 29.65 17.49 7.09
N ALA A 561 28.38 17.31 7.41
CA ALA A 561 27.95 16.72 8.70
C ALA A 561 28.16 15.19 8.77
N SER A 562 29.08 14.65 7.95
CA SER A 562 29.22 13.22 7.67
C SER A 562 29.91 12.38 8.74
N ASP A 563 30.58 12.98 9.72
CA ASP A 563 31.39 12.26 10.72
C ASP A 563 30.71 12.04 12.07
N GLU A 564 29.46 12.52 12.24
CA GLU A 564 28.72 12.29 13.47
C GLU A 564 28.20 10.84 13.51
N THR A 565 28.69 10.07 14.47
CA THR A 565 28.18 8.71 14.76
C THR A 565 26.80 8.83 15.39
N ILE A 566 25.80 8.33 14.68
CA ILE A 566 24.42 8.31 15.17
C ILE A 566 24.22 7.07 16.02
N ALA A 567 23.83 7.26 17.29
CA ALA A 567 23.51 6.17 18.20
C ALA A 567 22.09 6.33 18.77
N VAL A 568 21.45 5.20 19.10
CA VAL A 568 20.09 5.15 19.64
C VAL A 568 20.13 4.58 21.06
N TYR A 569 19.57 5.35 21.98
CA TYR A 569 19.51 5.00 23.41
C TYR A 569 18.10 4.64 23.86
N ARG A 570 17.04 5.12 23.17
CA ARG A 570 15.65 5.05 23.59
C ARG A 570 14.75 4.37 22.55
N GLN A 571 13.56 3.99 23.00
CA GLN A 571 12.52 3.53 22.10
C GLN A 571 11.83 4.70 21.38
N PRO A 572 11.20 4.47 20.22
CA PRO A 572 10.47 5.53 19.53
C PRO A 572 9.24 5.97 20.34
N CYS A 573 8.86 7.24 20.17
CA CYS A 573 7.71 7.88 20.83
C CYS A 573 7.77 7.85 22.36
N GLU A 574 8.95 7.99 22.95
CA GLU A 574 9.09 8.22 24.38
C GLU A 574 8.82 9.69 24.71
N TYR A 575 7.86 9.91 25.59
CA TYR A 575 7.49 11.20 26.14
C TYR A 575 7.34 11.05 27.64
N GLN A 576 7.85 12.02 28.39
CA GLN A 576 7.69 12.08 29.84
C GLN A 576 6.73 13.22 30.18
N SER A 577 5.72 12.94 30.97
CA SER A 577 4.81 13.95 31.49
C SER A 577 5.21 14.29 32.93
N SER A 578 5.41 15.57 33.21
CA SER A 578 5.61 16.05 34.58
C SER A 578 4.28 16.06 35.35
N PRO A 579 4.31 16.10 36.70
CA PRO A 579 3.09 16.28 37.51
C PRO A 579 2.32 17.57 37.16
N SER A 580 3.02 18.61 36.65
CA SER A 580 2.42 19.86 36.16
C SER A 580 1.72 19.73 34.80
N GLY A 581 1.82 18.57 34.13
CA GLY A 581 1.23 18.33 32.81
C GLY A 581 2.09 18.79 31.64
N GLU A 582 3.30 19.26 31.88
CA GLU A 582 4.29 19.50 30.82
C GLU A 582 4.80 18.16 30.29
N VAL A 583 4.86 18.06 28.96
CA VAL A 583 5.36 16.87 28.26
C VAL A 583 6.78 17.11 27.81
N SER A 584 7.72 16.36 28.38
CA SER A 584 9.10 16.35 27.92
C SER A 584 9.26 15.46 26.69
N PHE A 585 9.94 16.00 25.72
CA PHE A 585 10.31 15.35 24.48
C PHE A 585 11.62 14.58 24.69
N LEU A 586 11.60 13.26 24.48
CA LEU A 586 12.75 12.37 24.67
C LEU A 586 13.13 11.73 23.33
N PRO A 587 13.98 12.37 22.52
CA PRO A 587 14.39 11.82 21.23
C PRO A 587 15.21 10.53 21.38
N GLN A 588 15.12 9.63 20.39
CA GLN A 588 15.81 8.33 20.40
C GLN A 588 17.33 8.46 20.56
N TRP A 589 17.90 9.59 20.17
CA TRP A 589 19.35 9.87 20.21
C TRP A 589 19.83 10.62 21.44
N SER A 590 18.97 10.93 22.41
CA SER A 590 19.40 11.59 23.64
C SER A 590 19.82 10.58 24.70
N GLU A 591 21.02 10.78 25.26
CA GLU A 591 21.56 10.00 26.38
C GLU A 591 20.92 10.36 27.73
N ASP A 592 20.41 11.58 27.88
CA ASP A 592 19.99 12.11 29.17
C ASP A 592 18.86 11.34 29.82
N ALA A 593 19.07 11.00 31.11
CA ALA A 593 18.15 10.33 32.03
C ALA A 593 18.02 8.81 32.00
N ALA A 594 19.06 8.06 31.56
CA ALA A 594 19.12 6.62 31.81
C ALA A 594 19.35 6.24 33.29
N THR A 595 19.44 7.18 34.21
CA THR A 595 19.95 6.92 35.57
C THR A 595 18.91 6.75 36.65
N ASN A 596 17.59 6.76 36.38
CA ASN A 596 16.61 6.53 37.48
C ASN A 596 15.26 5.94 37.04
N ILE A 597 15.21 4.90 36.22
CA ILE A 597 13.99 4.09 36.12
C ILE A 597 14.34 2.63 36.42
N LYS A 598 13.99 2.18 37.65
CA LYS A 598 13.90 0.76 37.95
C LYS A 598 12.82 0.16 37.05
N PRO A 599 13.06 -1.02 36.46
CA PRO A 599 12.01 -1.73 35.72
C PRO A 599 10.93 -2.18 36.71
N GLU A 600 9.69 -1.70 36.53
CA GLU A 600 8.49 -2.32 37.07
C GLU A 600 7.97 -3.42 36.14
#